data_cc27bd7edb2813410cb013b70d6c8d81
#
_entry.id   cc27bd7edb2813410cb013b70d6c8d81
#
_cell.length_a   1.000
_cell.length_b   1.000
_cell.length_c   1.000
_cell.angle_alpha   90.00
_cell.angle_beta   90.00
_cell.angle_gamma   90.00
#
_symmetry.space_group_name_H-M   'P 1'
#
loop_
_entity.id
_entity.type
_entity.pdbx_description
1 polymer ?
#
loop_
_entity_poly.entity_id
_entity_poly.type
_entity_poly.pdbx_seq_one_letter_code
_entity_poly.pdbx_strand_id
1 'polypeptide(L)'
;MAYMLKTVFFDIYGTIAGFEPSRFKVQSEACAPYGIVLSHEGILEGYKAADAYMSRENSILPLGRRTANARDEFFGEYERLVIQGSGVAVSTDRALEIWRVVQAIPHSLAPFDDVVPAMEQLRARGLTVGL
;
A
#
# COMPACT_ATOMS: atom_id res chain seq x y z
N MET A 1 -33.20 -25.71 -8.32
CA MET A 1 -32.71 -24.83 -9.40
C MET A 1 -31.22 -24.67 -9.25
N ALA A 2 -30.44 -24.92 -10.28
CA ALA A 2 -29.02 -24.61 -10.28
C ALA A 2 -28.83 -23.14 -10.67
N TYR A 3 -28.22 -22.36 -9.79
CA TYR A 3 -27.82 -21.00 -10.12
C TYR A 3 -26.56 -21.08 -11.00
N MET A 4 -26.61 -20.51 -12.19
CA MET A 4 -25.42 -20.39 -13.05
C MET A 4 -24.72 -19.07 -12.72
N LEU A 5 -23.45 -19.15 -12.34
CA LEU A 5 -22.59 -17.99 -12.19
C LEU A 5 -22.42 -17.33 -13.56
N LYS A 6 -22.64 -16.01 -13.64
CA LYS A 6 -22.54 -15.25 -14.89
C LYS A 6 -21.46 -14.19 -14.85
N THR A 7 -21.10 -13.72 -13.65
CA THR A 7 -20.18 -12.61 -13.46
C THR A 7 -19.26 -12.88 -12.29
N VAL A 8 -18.01 -12.49 -12.42
CA VAL A 8 -17.00 -12.49 -11.35
C VAL A 8 -16.46 -11.08 -11.22
N PHE A 9 -16.47 -10.54 -10.01
CA PHE A 9 -15.85 -9.26 -9.66
C PHE A 9 -14.57 -9.50 -8.87
N PHE A 10 -13.53 -8.74 -9.18
CA PHE A 10 -12.26 -8.78 -8.48
C PHE A 10 -12.00 -7.46 -7.76
N ASP A 11 -11.45 -7.56 -6.56
CA ASP A 11 -10.74 -6.46 -5.94
C ASP A 11 -9.43 -6.18 -6.69
N ILE A 12 -8.93 -4.96 -6.63
CA ILE A 12 -7.76 -4.55 -7.43
C ILE A 12 -6.48 -4.75 -6.65
N TYR A 13 -6.29 -3.98 -5.58
CA TYR A 13 -5.02 -3.91 -4.89
C TYR A 13 -4.75 -5.17 -4.04
N GLY A 14 -3.60 -5.82 -4.31
CA GLY A 14 -3.21 -7.05 -3.63
C GLY A 14 -3.95 -8.31 -4.14
N THR A 15 -4.91 -8.15 -5.07
CA THR A 15 -5.66 -9.24 -5.68
C THR A 15 -5.25 -9.46 -7.13
N ILE A 16 -5.35 -8.44 -7.97
CA ILE A 16 -4.99 -8.50 -9.39
C ILE A 16 -3.84 -7.57 -9.76
N ALA A 17 -3.50 -6.60 -8.93
CA ALA A 17 -2.40 -5.67 -9.16
C ALA A 17 -1.67 -5.35 -7.86
N GLY A 18 -0.40 -5.03 -7.98
CA GLY A 18 0.46 -4.58 -6.90
C GLY A 18 1.30 -3.38 -7.32
N PHE A 19 2.03 -2.80 -6.37
CA PHE A 19 2.97 -1.73 -6.68
C PHE A 19 4.24 -2.28 -7.34
N GLU A 20 4.70 -1.58 -8.40
CA GLU A 20 5.98 -1.82 -9.04
C GLU A 20 6.76 -0.48 -9.11
N PRO A 21 7.95 -0.40 -8.51
CA PRO A 21 8.57 -1.39 -7.62
C PRO A 21 7.74 -1.67 -6.35
N SER A 22 7.99 -2.82 -5.71
CA SER A 22 7.25 -3.23 -4.51
C SER A 22 7.40 -2.23 -3.36
N ARG A 23 6.42 -2.19 -2.46
CA ARG A 23 6.49 -1.36 -1.23
C ARG A 23 7.78 -1.59 -0.45
N PHE A 24 8.22 -2.84 -0.33
CA PHE A 24 9.48 -3.16 0.34
C PHE A 24 10.69 -2.51 -0.33
N LYS A 25 10.76 -2.57 -1.66
CA LYS A 25 11.87 -1.96 -2.42
C LYS A 25 11.87 -0.44 -2.27
N VAL A 26 10.72 0.21 -2.43
CA VAL A 26 10.58 1.65 -2.27
C VAL A 26 10.98 2.10 -0.86
N GLN A 27 10.47 1.44 0.17
CA GLN A 27 10.78 1.75 1.55
C GLN A 27 12.25 1.52 1.88
N SER A 28 12.84 0.41 1.42
CA SER A 28 14.26 0.10 1.63
C SER A 28 15.16 1.16 0.97
N GLU A 29 14.82 1.60 -0.23
CA GLU A 29 15.56 2.64 -0.96
C GLU A 29 15.47 3.99 -0.23
N ALA A 30 14.28 4.37 0.24
CA ALA A 30 14.08 5.62 0.97
C ALA A 30 14.75 5.64 2.35
N CYS A 31 14.83 4.50 3.02
CA CYS A 31 15.44 4.36 4.35
C CYS A 31 16.96 4.20 4.32
N ALA A 32 17.53 3.70 3.24
CA ALA A 32 18.98 3.42 3.13
C ALA A 32 19.88 4.63 3.45
N PRO A 33 19.62 5.87 2.98
CA PRO A 33 20.44 7.03 3.29
C PRO A 33 20.51 7.37 4.79
N TYR A 34 19.55 6.88 5.58
CA TYR A 34 19.46 7.08 7.03
C TYR A 34 20.05 5.91 7.84
N GLY A 35 20.66 4.93 7.16
CA GLY A 35 21.21 3.74 7.81
C GLY A 35 20.14 2.79 8.39
N ILE A 36 18.90 2.90 7.94
CA ILE A 36 17.78 2.09 8.40
C ILE A 36 17.65 0.87 7.48
N VAL A 37 17.66 -0.32 8.08
CA VAL A 37 17.48 -1.60 7.39
C VAL A 37 16.11 -2.15 7.77
N LEU A 38 15.30 -2.44 6.75
CA LEU A 38 13.95 -2.96 6.89
C LEU A 38 13.92 -4.46 6.53
N SER A 39 13.00 -5.20 7.14
CA SER A 39 12.71 -6.58 6.78
C SER A 39 11.40 -6.70 6.00
N HIS A 40 11.26 -7.74 5.17
CA HIS A 40 9.99 -8.00 4.46
C HIS A 40 8.81 -8.16 5.42
N GLU A 41 8.99 -8.97 6.48
CA GLU A 41 7.98 -9.18 7.51
C GLU A 41 7.65 -7.87 8.24
N GLY A 42 8.69 -7.10 8.61
CA GLY A 42 8.54 -5.81 9.27
C GLY A 42 7.75 -4.80 8.43
N ILE A 43 7.97 -4.77 7.11
CA ILE A 43 7.22 -3.91 6.20
C ILE A 43 5.74 -4.32 6.14
N LEU A 44 5.44 -5.60 6.09
CA LEU A 44 4.05 -6.09 6.11
C LEU A 44 3.32 -5.68 7.40
N GLU A 45 3.93 -5.91 8.55
CA GLU A 45 3.36 -5.52 9.85
C GLU A 45 3.29 -3.98 10.01
N GLY A 46 4.29 -3.26 9.53
CA GLY A 46 4.32 -1.81 9.55
C GLY A 46 3.19 -1.19 8.73
N TYR A 47 2.98 -1.65 7.51
CA TYR A 47 1.86 -1.18 6.68
C TYR A 47 0.51 -1.54 7.27
N LYS A 48 0.36 -2.73 7.86
CA LYS A 48 -0.87 -3.12 8.54
C LYS A 48 -1.22 -2.15 9.68
N ALA A 49 -0.24 -1.76 10.50
CA ALA A 49 -0.44 -0.78 11.56
C ALA A 49 -0.72 0.63 10.99
N ALA A 50 0.01 1.05 9.97
CA ALA A 50 -0.15 2.35 9.32
C ALA A 50 -1.50 2.48 8.61
N ASP A 51 -1.95 1.44 7.90
CA ASP A 51 -3.25 1.43 7.22
C ASP A 51 -4.42 1.43 8.22
N ALA A 52 -4.28 0.74 9.37
CA ALA A 52 -5.25 0.82 10.46
C ALA A 52 -5.31 2.24 11.07
N TYR A 53 -4.16 2.87 11.26
CA TYR A 53 -4.06 4.28 11.68
C TYR A 53 -4.74 5.20 10.67
N MET A 54 -4.44 5.07 9.38
CA MET A 54 -5.06 5.85 8.30
C MET A 54 -6.57 5.72 8.30
N SER A 55 -7.10 4.50 8.40
CA SER A 55 -8.55 4.24 8.40
C SER A 55 -9.24 4.92 9.59
N ARG A 56 -8.66 4.80 10.78
CA ARG A 56 -9.16 5.42 12.00
C ARG A 56 -9.16 6.95 11.90
N GLU A 57 -8.04 7.53 11.51
CA GLU A 57 -7.89 8.98 11.41
C GLU A 57 -8.78 9.60 10.33
N ASN A 58 -8.94 8.93 9.19
CA ASN A 58 -9.84 9.39 8.12
C ASN A 58 -11.32 9.30 8.51
N SER A 59 -11.70 8.40 9.41
CA SER A 59 -13.07 8.34 9.94
C SER A 59 -13.42 9.55 10.83
N ILE A 60 -12.40 10.15 11.46
CA ILE A 60 -12.56 11.33 12.32
C ILE A 60 -12.47 12.62 11.48
N LEU A 61 -11.38 12.76 10.70
CA LEU A 61 -11.14 13.90 9.83
C LEU A 61 -10.48 13.45 8.53
N PRO A 62 -11.20 13.45 7.39
CA PRO A 62 -10.67 13.07 6.10
C PRO A 62 -9.42 13.87 5.71
N LEU A 63 -8.44 13.22 5.07
CA LEU A 63 -7.19 13.84 4.63
C LEU A 63 -7.40 15.12 3.80
N GLY A 64 -8.40 15.12 2.92
CA GLY A 64 -8.71 16.28 2.07
C GLY A 64 -9.20 17.51 2.84
N ARG A 65 -9.60 17.35 4.11
CA ARG A 65 -10.04 18.44 4.99
C ARG A 65 -8.96 18.92 5.96
N ARG A 66 -7.80 18.25 5.99
CA ARG A 66 -6.68 18.61 6.88
C ARG A 66 -5.89 19.78 6.30
N THR A 67 -5.39 20.65 7.17
CA THR A 67 -4.39 21.67 6.81
C THR A 67 -3.09 21.00 6.34
N ALA A 68 -2.21 21.76 5.68
CA ALA A 68 -0.91 21.24 5.26
C ALA A 68 -0.10 20.67 6.45
N ASN A 69 -0.02 21.40 7.55
CA ASN A 69 0.69 20.93 8.75
C ASN A 69 0.07 19.65 9.33
N ALA A 70 -1.27 19.59 9.42
CA ALA A 70 -1.95 18.40 9.93
C ALA A 70 -1.78 17.18 9.00
N ARG A 71 -1.59 17.39 7.69
CA ARG A 71 -1.22 16.32 6.76
C ARG A 71 0.22 15.86 6.95
N ASP A 72 1.14 16.79 7.16
CA ASP A 72 2.54 16.45 7.45
C ASP A 72 2.65 15.64 8.75
N GLU A 73 1.98 16.06 9.82
CA GLU A 73 1.91 15.30 11.09
C GLU A 73 1.33 13.89 10.86
N PHE A 74 0.25 13.81 10.09
CA PHE A 74 -0.38 12.53 9.75
C PHE A 74 0.58 11.60 9.00
N PHE A 75 1.25 12.07 7.96
CA PHE A 75 2.17 11.24 7.17
C PHE A 75 3.48 10.94 7.90
N GLY A 76 3.94 11.83 8.78
CA GLY A 76 5.04 11.54 9.67
C GLY A 76 4.73 10.37 10.60
N GLU A 77 3.55 10.34 11.20
CA GLU A 77 3.11 9.22 12.04
C GLU A 77 2.85 7.95 11.24
N TYR A 78 2.22 8.07 10.06
CA TYR A 78 2.00 6.94 9.16
C TYR A 78 3.32 6.23 8.82
N GLU A 79 4.31 6.98 8.36
CA GLU A 79 5.61 6.44 7.98
C GLU A 79 6.39 5.91 9.19
N ARG A 80 6.28 6.56 10.35
CA ARG A 80 6.87 6.07 11.59
C ARG A 80 6.36 4.67 11.93
N LEU A 81 5.07 4.41 11.75
CA LEU A 81 4.46 3.09 11.97
C LEU A 81 4.96 2.06 10.95
N VAL A 82 5.13 2.46 9.69
CA VAL A 82 5.69 1.57 8.64
C VAL A 82 7.10 1.11 9.05
N ILE A 83 7.96 2.04 9.44
CA ILE A 83 9.36 1.76 9.83
C ILE A 83 9.41 0.94 11.12
N GLN A 84 8.55 1.25 12.08
CA GLN A 84 8.48 0.56 13.38
C GLN A 84 8.18 -0.94 13.23
N GLY A 85 7.48 -1.34 12.18
CA GLY A 85 7.23 -2.76 11.90
C GLY A 85 8.51 -3.60 11.80
N SER A 86 9.63 -3.01 11.38
CA SER A 86 10.94 -3.65 11.35
C SER A 86 11.74 -3.48 12.67
N GLY A 87 11.10 -3.03 13.75
CA GLY A 87 11.74 -2.85 15.06
C GLY A 87 12.61 -1.59 15.16
N VAL A 88 12.52 -0.66 14.20
CA VAL A 88 13.32 0.57 14.18
C VAL A 88 12.49 1.74 14.72
N ALA A 89 13.01 2.44 15.71
CA ALA A 89 12.41 3.64 16.26
C ALA A 89 12.96 4.89 15.56
N VAL A 90 12.06 5.71 15.02
CA VAL A 90 12.38 7.02 14.45
C VAL A 90 11.43 8.08 14.99
N SER A 91 11.84 9.35 15.00
CA SER A 91 10.92 10.45 15.28
C SER A 91 9.94 10.66 14.13
N THR A 92 8.80 11.29 14.42
CA THR A 92 7.82 11.67 13.38
C THR A 92 8.43 12.63 12.35
N ASP A 93 9.32 13.54 12.75
CA ASP A 93 10.01 14.44 11.83
C ASP A 93 10.92 13.68 10.86
N ARG A 94 11.70 12.73 11.37
CA ARG A 94 12.54 11.86 10.54
C ARG A 94 11.70 10.99 9.62
N ALA A 95 10.63 10.43 10.14
CA ALA A 95 9.69 9.63 9.34
C ALA A 95 9.05 10.47 8.22
N LEU A 96 8.70 11.72 8.48
CA LEU A 96 8.18 12.62 7.46
C LEU A 96 9.21 12.92 6.36
N GLU A 97 10.48 13.11 6.70
CA GLU A 97 11.55 13.25 5.71
C GLU A 97 11.63 12.01 4.81
N ILE A 98 11.61 10.82 5.41
CA ILE A 98 11.63 9.53 4.68
C ILE A 98 10.38 9.39 3.80
N TRP A 99 9.19 9.69 4.33
CA TRP A 99 7.95 9.64 3.56
C TRP A 99 8.01 10.52 2.30
N ARG A 100 8.59 11.72 2.39
CA ARG A 100 8.79 12.59 1.23
C ARG A 100 9.71 11.96 0.17
N VAL A 101 10.73 11.21 0.60
CA VAL A 101 11.57 10.43 -0.33
C VAL A 101 10.76 9.30 -0.96
N VAL A 102 9.98 8.56 -0.17
CA VAL A 102 9.07 7.51 -0.69
C VAL A 102 8.15 8.06 -1.77
N GLN A 103 7.55 9.23 -1.55
CA GLN A 103 6.65 9.87 -2.52
C GLN A 103 7.37 10.33 -3.80
N ALA A 104 8.66 10.61 -3.72
CA ALA A 104 9.48 11.02 -4.87
C ALA A 104 9.97 9.84 -5.72
N ILE A 105 9.97 8.63 -5.19
CA ILE A 105 10.35 7.41 -5.94
C ILE A 105 9.22 7.05 -6.91
N PRO A 106 9.48 7.00 -8.23
CA PRO A 106 8.46 6.61 -9.19
C PRO A 106 7.96 5.19 -8.94
N HIS A 107 6.66 5.03 -8.82
CA HIS A 107 6.01 3.73 -8.69
C HIS A 107 4.62 3.77 -9.34
N SER A 108 4.15 2.60 -9.77
CA SER A 108 2.85 2.45 -10.40
C SER A 108 2.19 1.15 -9.98
N LEU A 109 0.89 1.01 -10.24
CA LEU A 109 0.22 -0.27 -10.14
C LEU A 109 0.51 -1.08 -11.42
N ALA A 110 0.89 -2.33 -11.24
CA ALA A 110 1.07 -3.30 -12.31
C ALA A 110 0.28 -4.56 -12.02
N PRO A 111 -0.35 -5.18 -13.03
CA PRO A 111 -1.04 -6.45 -12.86
C PRO A 111 -0.04 -7.56 -12.50
N PHE A 112 -0.46 -8.55 -11.70
CA PHE A 112 0.31 -9.76 -11.50
C PHE A 112 0.32 -10.61 -12.78
N ASP A 113 1.36 -11.41 -12.99
CA ASP A 113 1.61 -12.13 -14.24
C ASP A 113 0.50 -13.14 -14.58
N ASP A 114 -0.18 -13.67 -13.59
CA ASP A 114 -1.27 -14.66 -13.74
C ASP A 114 -2.65 -14.05 -14.01
N VAL A 115 -2.78 -12.73 -13.92
CA VAL A 115 -4.09 -12.04 -14.02
C VAL A 115 -4.68 -12.14 -15.42
N VAL A 116 -3.90 -11.79 -16.45
CA VAL A 116 -4.41 -11.80 -17.84
C VAL A 116 -4.81 -13.22 -18.25
N PRO A 117 -3.97 -14.25 -18.07
CA PRO A 117 -4.37 -15.63 -18.36
C PRO A 117 -5.62 -16.08 -17.59
N ALA A 118 -5.75 -15.72 -16.31
CA ALA A 118 -6.92 -16.08 -15.52
C ALA A 118 -8.21 -15.43 -16.04
N MET A 119 -8.15 -14.14 -16.40
CA MET A 119 -9.29 -13.43 -16.96
C MET A 119 -9.71 -13.98 -18.33
N GLU A 120 -8.76 -14.35 -19.18
CA GLU A 120 -9.03 -14.98 -20.47
C GLU A 120 -9.73 -16.34 -20.30
N GLN A 121 -9.29 -17.15 -19.34
CA GLN A 121 -9.94 -18.41 -19.03
C GLN A 121 -11.38 -18.23 -18.52
N LEU A 122 -11.64 -17.23 -17.68
CA LEU A 122 -12.99 -16.94 -17.20
C LEU A 122 -13.91 -16.50 -18.34
N ARG A 123 -13.43 -15.64 -19.23
CA ARG A 123 -14.17 -15.20 -20.42
C ARG A 123 -14.45 -16.36 -21.39
N ALA A 124 -13.48 -17.25 -21.60
CA ALA A 124 -13.65 -18.45 -22.43
C ALA A 124 -14.72 -19.39 -21.88
N ARG A 125 -14.99 -19.36 -20.57
CA ARG A 125 -16.09 -20.08 -19.91
C ARG A 125 -17.43 -19.33 -19.95
N GLY A 126 -17.50 -18.20 -20.66
CA GLY A 126 -18.72 -17.41 -20.82
C GLY A 126 -19.04 -16.50 -19.62
N LEU A 127 -18.07 -16.26 -18.74
CA LEU A 127 -18.24 -15.37 -17.58
C LEU A 127 -17.91 -13.92 -17.95
N THR A 128 -18.72 -12.99 -17.44
CA THR A 128 -18.39 -11.57 -17.44
C THR A 128 -17.42 -11.29 -16.29
N VAL A 129 -16.36 -10.52 -16.55
CA VAL A 129 -15.38 -10.13 -15.55
C VAL A 129 -15.51 -8.63 -15.30
N GLY A 130 -15.60 -8.22 -14.02
CA GLY A 130 -15.67 -6.83 -13.56
C GLY A 130 -14.65 -6.54 -12.46
N LEU A 131 -14.40 -5.24 -12.22
CA LEU A 131 -13.52 -4.72 -11.19
C LEU A 131 -14.32 -3.85 -10.22
#